data_dfa8f849f345c29c7f0e961414f861ee
#
_entry.id   dfa8f849f345c29c7f0e961414f861ee
#
_cell.length_a   1.000
_cell.length_b   1.000
_cell.length_c   1.000
_cell.angle_alpha   90.00
_cell.angle_beta   90.00
_cell.angle_gamma   90.00
#
_symmetry.space_group_name_H-M   'P 1'
#
loop_
_entity.id
_entity.type
_entity.pdbx_description
1 polymer ?
#
loop_
_entity_poly.entity_id
_entity_poly.type
_entity_poly.pdbx_seq_one_letter_code
_entity_poly.pdbx_strand_id
1 'polypeptide(L)'
;VEIPALSHPGVIGVAPSHELLEQWNSREDPLIEQGLAAPRSDARSTAVLRTLEGDEWARVAETAARTVPPRENGGNLDIKNLSRGSRVYFPVFVDGGLLSTGDFHFAEGDGEITWNAIEMDGVGWYRFDVIKGGMAKYGVRTPMLKPSPIDPNFGTRYITFTGLSAAGSEQKYLDATMAAVQAVEQAIEYLGKF
;
A
#
# COMPACT_ATOMS: atom_id res chain seq x y z
N VAL A 1 -16.09 -13.97 -23.31
CA VAL A 1 -15.46 -14.33 -22.03
C VAL A 1 -16.20 -13.54 -20.94
N GLU A 2 -16.74 -14.22 -19.94
CA GLU A 2 -17.31 -13.58 -18.77
C GLU A 2 -16.22 -13.46 -17.70
N ILE A 3 -16.03 -12.26 -17.19
CA ILE A 3 -15.07 -11.99 -16.11
C ILE A 3 -15.87 -11.65 -14.86
N PRO A 4 -15.72 -12.39 -13.75
CA PRO A 4 -16.42 -12.07 -12.51
C PRO A 4 -15.91 -10.74 -11.95
N ALA A 5 -16.84 -9.91 -11.51
CA ALA A 5 -16.53 -8.67 -10.83
C ALA A 5 -15.96 -8.95 -9.43
N LEU A 6 -14.69 -8.62 -9.22
CA LEU A 6 -13.99 -8.64 -7.95
C LEU A 6 -13.53 -7.22 -7.61
N SER A 7 -14.46 -6.26 -7.69
CA SER A 7 -14.13 -4.84 -7.56
C SER A 7 -13.43 -4.53 -6.24
N HIS A 8 -12.32 -3.85 -6.34
CA HIS A 8 -11.45 -3.49 -5.22
C HIS A 8 -10.68 -2.19 -5.51
N PRO A 9 -10.17 -1.50 -4.51
CA PRO A 9 -9.22 -0.43 -4.73
C PRO A 9 -7.83 -1.00 -5.04
N GLY A 10 -7.18 -0.55 -6.09
CA GLY A 10 -5.76 -0.77 -6.33
C GLY A 10 -4.91 0.02 -5.35
N VAL A 11 -5.28 1.29 -5.13
CA VAL A 11 -4.62 2.17 -4.16
C VAL A 11 -5.45 2.32 -2.89
N ILE A 12 -4.89 1.91 -1.75
CA ILE A 12 -5.46 2.15 -0.42
C ILE A 12 -4.34 2.19 0.64
N GLY A 13 -4.29 3.26 1.44
CA GLY A 13 -3.26 3.40 2.47
C GLY A 13 -3.51 4.56 3.41
N VAL A 14 -2.67 4.67 4.43
CA VAL A 14 -2.66 5.75 5.41
C VAL A 14 -1.45 6.66 5.20
N ALA A 15 -1.46 7.87 5.78
CA ALA A 15 -0.33 8.77 5.63
C ALA A 15 0.93 8.24 6.34
N PRO A 16 2.11 8.39 5.75
CA PRO A 16 3.37 8.15 6.45
C PRO A 16 3.68 9.25 7.46
N SER A 17 4.53 8.97 8.44
CA SER A 17 5.21 10.03 9.17
C SER A 17 6.32 10.67 8.32
N HIS A 18 6.83 11.82 8.74
CA HIS A 18 7.98 12.45 8.05
C HIS A 18 9.22 11.55 8.09
N GLU A 19 9.49 10.90 9.21
CA GLU A 19 10.61 9.97 9.36
C GLU A 19 10.48 8.77 8.42
N LEU A 20 9.28 8.24 8.28
CA LEU A 20 9.03 7.14 7.35
C LEU A 20 9.20 7.56 5.89
N LEU A 21 8.72 8.76 5.54
CA LEU A 21 8.92 9.34 4.20
C LEU A 21 10.40 9.55 3.88
N GLU A 22 11.18 10.08 4.81
CA GLU A 22 12.63 10.22 4.66
C GLU A 22 13.33 8.87 4.49
N GLN A 23 12.90 7.86 5.25
CA GLN A 23 13.41 6.50 5.11
C GLN A 23 13.12 5.92 3.73
N TRP A 24 11.91 6.11 3.19
CA TRP A 24 11.57 5.69 1.83
C TRP A 24 12.45 6.36 0.79
N ASN A 25 12.57 7.68 0.90
CA ASN A 25 13.40 8.44 -0.02
C ASN A 25 14.85 7.96 -0.01
N SER A 26 15.43 7.75 1.17
CA SER A 26 16.80 7.26 1.31
C SER A 26 17.01 5.85 0.73
N ARG A 27 16.02 4.97 0.89
CA ARG A 27 16.07 3.61 0.32
C ARG A 27 15.94 3.60 -1.20
N GLU A 28 15.16 4.55 -1.74
CA GLU A 28 14.83 4.60 -3.16
C GLU A 28 15.83 5.41 -3.99
N ASP A 29 16.56 6.35 -3.40
CA ASP A 29 17.56 7.17 -4.12
C ASP A 29 18.55 6.34 -4.92
N PRO A 30 19.16 5.27 -4.40
CA PRO A 30 20.06 4.44 -5.20
C PRO A 30 19.38 3.74 -6.39
N LEU A 31 18.08 3.45 -6.27
CA LEU A 31 17.30 2.88 -7.37
C LEU A 31 16.96 3.94 -8.43
N ILE A 32 16.71 5.17 -8.00
CA ILE A 32 16.49 6.31 -8.91
C ILE A 32 17.74 6.57 -9.73
N GLU A 33 18.91 6.59 -9.11
CA GLU A 33 20.20 6.78 -9.78
C GLU A 33 20.48 5.69 -10.83
N GLN A 34 19.99 4.48 -10.59
CA GLN A 34 20.07 3.35 -11.52
C GLN A 34 18.96 3.34 -12.58
N GLY A 35 18.02 4.28 -12.55
CA GLY A 35 16.87 4.30 -13.44
C GLY A 35 15.83 3.22 -13.15
N LEU A 36 15.87 2.61 -11.96
CA LEU A 36 14.98 1.52 -11.54
C LEU A 36 13.77 2.01 -10.73
N ALA A 37 13.77 3.25 -10.29
CA ALA A 37 12.64 3.87 -9.59
C ALA A 37 12.33 5.24 -10.18
N ALA A 38 11.07 5.68 -10.03
CA ALA A 38 10.66 7.01 -10.42
C ALA A 38 11.35 8.09 -9.56
N PRO A 39 11.67 9.27 -10.12
CA PRO A 39 12.26 10.38 -9.37
C PRO A 39 11.40 10.76 -8.16
N ARG A 40 12.01 11.38 -7.15
CA ARG A 40 11.27 11.98 -6.05
C ARG A 40 10.24 12.98 -6.60
N SER A 41 9.10 13.07 -5.93
CA SER A 41 8.14 14.12 -6.22
C SER A 41 8.81 15.48 -6.03
N ASP A 42 8.71 16.33 -7.03
CA ASP A 42 9.16 17.71 -6.95
C ASP A 42 8.11 18.61 -7.61
N ALA A 43 8.32 19.92 -7.41
CA ALA A 43 7.45 20.95 -7.97
C ALA A 43 7.32 20.90 -9.52
N ARG A 44 8.11 20.11 -10.22
CA ARG A 44 8.15 20.07 -11.69
C ARG A 44 7.56 18.82 -12.30
N SER A 45 7.41 17.72 -11.53
CA SER A 45 7.21 16.44 -12.21
C SER A 45 5.88 15.72 -11.93
N THR A 46 5.42 15.55 -10.70
CA THR A 46 4.42 14.51 -10.46
C THR A 46 3.28 14.86 -9.51
N ALA A 47 3.43 15.88 -8.68
CA ALA A 47 2.35 16.25 -7.76
C ALA A 47 1.31 17.12 -8.47
N VAL A 48 0.22 16.52 -8.93
CA VAL A 48 -0.90 17.25 -9.53
C VAL A 48 -1.83 17.73 -8.41
N LEU A 49 -1.43 18.78 -7.73
CA LEU A 49 -2.22 19.42 -6.67
C LEU A 49 -3.07 20.54 -7.26
N ARG A 50 -4.11 20.16 -7.99
CA ARG A 50 -4.91 21.05 -8.86
C ARG A 50 -5.43 22.33 -8.20
N THR A 51 -5.45 22.40 -6.87
CA THR A 51 -5.97 23.54 -6.10
C THR A 51 -4.89 24.39 -5.45
N LEU A 52 -3.63 23.98 -5.54
CA LEU A 52 -2.48 24.69 -4.97
C LEU A 52 -1.61 25.24 -6.07
N GLU A 53 -1.05 26.44 -5.86
CA GLU A 53 -0.19 27.13 -6.81
C GLU A 53 1.04 27.74 -6.10
N GLY A 54 2.07 28.03 -6.86
CA GLY A 54 3.27 28.74 -6.39
C GLY A 54 4.01 28.03 -5.26
N ASP A 55 4.42 28.79 -4.26
CA ASP A 55 5.24 28.31 -3.14
C ASP A 55 4.51 27.29 -2.27
N GLU A 56 3.19 27.41 -2.13
CA GLU A 56 2.39 26.44 -1.37
C GLU A 56 2.39 25.07 -2.07
N TRP A 57 2.20 25.07 -3.38
CA TRP A 57 2.29 23.85 -4.19
C TRP A 57 3.69 23.23 -4.10
N ALA A 58 4.75 24.02 -4.22
CA ALA A 58 6.13 23.54 -4.11
C ALA A 58 6.41 22.90 -2.74
N ARG A 59 6.00 23.56 -1.65
CA ARG A 59 6.17 23.04 -0.29
C ARG A 59 5.43 21.71 -0.06
N VAL A 60 4.22 21.56 -0.59
CA VAL A 60 3.46 20.31 -0.46
C VAL A 60 4.05 19.21 -1.35
N ALA A 61 4.52 19.57 -2.56
CA ALA A 61 5.15 18.62 -3.46
C ALA A 61 6.44 18.00 -2.89
N GLU A 62 7.23 18.77 -2.16
CA GLU A 62 8.47 18.29 -1.51
C GLU A 62 8.21 17.19 -0.47
N THR A 63 7.04 17.21 0.17
CA THR A 63 6.63 16.20 1.17
C THR A 63 5.70 15.12 0.60
N ALA A 64 5.40 15.18 -0.69
CA ALA A 64 4.54 14.19 -1.32
C ALA A 64 5.27 12.86 -1.53
N ALA A 65 4.58 11.77 -1.20
CA ALA A 65 5.08 10.43 -1.52
C ALA A 65 4.68 10.04 -2.94
N ARG A 66 5.57 9.34 -3.63
CA ARG A 66 5.23 8.68 -4.90
C ARG A 66 4.23 7.56 -4.63
N THR A 67 3.27 7.37 -5.51
CA THR A 67 2.19 6.39 -5.34
C THR A 67 2.51 5.03 -5.96
N VAL A 68 3.46 4.94 -6.88
CA VAL A 68 3.75 3.70 -7.63
C VAL A 68 4.13 2.51 -6.74
N PRO A 69 5.14 2.57 -5.85
CA PRO A 69 5.46 1.41 -5.02
C PRO A 69 4.54 1.32 -3.80
N PRO A 70 4.07 0.11 -3.46
CA PRO A 70 3.47 -0.14 -2.15
C PRO A 70 4.55 -0.03 -1.06
N ARG A 71 4.15 0.41 0.14
CA ARG A 71 5.05 0.61 1.26
C ARG A 71 4.42 0.19 2.58
N GLU A 72 5.09 0.45 3.69
CA GLU A 72 4.63 0.11 5.04
C GLU A 72 3.23 0.66 5.36
N ASN A 73 2.87 1.77 4.78
CA ASN A 73 1.57 2.44 4.96
C ASN A 73 0.44 1.91 4.06
N GLY A 74 0.72 0.96 3.18
CA GLY A 74 -0.17 0.56 2.09
C GLY A 74 0.21 1.25 0.78
N GLY A 75 -0.72 1.98 0.18
CA GLY A 75 -0.55 2.67 -1.10
C GLY A 75 -1.00 1.82 -2.26
N ASN A 76 -0.18 1.69 -3.29
CA ASN A 76 -0.47 0.93 -4.50
C ASN A 76 -0.34 -0.58 -4.24
N LEU A 77 -1.38 -1.17 -3.65
CA LEU A 77 -1.35 -2.56 -3.20
C LEU A 77 -1.69 -3.55 -4.30
N ASP A 78 -2.59 -3.20 -5.21
CA ASP A 78 -3.03 -4.03 -6.34
C ASP A 78 -3.33 -5.47 -5.92
N ILE A 79 -4.20 -5.61 -4.91
CA ILE A 79 -4.55 -6.89 -4.33
C ILE A 79 -6.03 -7.17 -4.56
N LYS A 80 -6.36 -8.01 -5.51
CA LYS A 80 -7.75 -8.40 -5.84
C LYS A 80 -8.56 -8.92 -4.63
N ASN A 81 -7.89 -9.43 -3.60
CA ASN A 81 -8.52 -9.93 -2.37
C ASN A 81 -9.08 -8.81 -1.48
N LEU A 82 -8.82 -7.54 -1.80
CA LEU A 82 -9.44 -6.38 -1.14
C LEU A 82 -10.88 -6.10 -1.66
N SER A 83 -11.53 -7.10 -2.19
CA SER A 83 -12.90 -7.06 -2.69
C SER A 83 -13.93 -6.81 -1.58
N ARG A 84 -15.18 -6.65 -1.98
CA ARG A 84 -16.32 -6.36 -1.08
C ARG A 84 -16.38 -7.30 0.12
N GLY A 85 -16.37 -6.75 1.33
CA GLY A 85 -16.45 -7.49 2.60
C GLY A 85 -15.11 -7.93 3.17
N SER A 86 -14.00 -7.67 2.49
CA SER A 86 -12.65 -7.86 3.01
C SER A 86 -12.35 -6.89 4.17
N ARG A 87 -11.30 -7.16 4.91
CA ARG A 87 -10.76 -6.27 5.94
C ARG A 87 -9.27 -6.07 5.69
N VAL A 88 -8.83 -4.84 5.77
CA VAL A 88 -7.41 -4.50 5.77
C VAL A 88 -7.05 -3.83 7.09
N TYR A 89 -5.89 -4.15 7.61
CA TYR A 89 -5.31 -3.58 8.82
C TYR A 89 -4.06 -2.82 8.43
N PHE A 90 -4.04 -1.52 8.68
CA PHE A 90 -2.88 -0.67 8.43
C PHE A 90 -2.15 -0.34 9.73
N PRO A 91 -0.82 -0.34 9.75
CA PRO A 91 -0.08 0.40 10.78
C PRO A 91 -0.36 1.89 10.62
N VAL A 92 -0.60 2.60 11.71
CA VAL A 92 -0.92 4.04 11.69
C VAL A 92 0.28 4.81 12.20
N PHE A 93 0.83 5.68 11.38
CA PHE A 93 2.07 6.41 11.64
C PHE A 93 1.85 7.85 12.10
N VAL A 94 0.67 8.41 11.84
CA VAL A 94 0.30 9.78 12.21
C VAL A 94 -1.11 9.84 12.81
N ASP A 95 -1.37 10.84 13.61
CA ASP A 95 -2.69 11.07 14.19
C ASP A 95 -3.75 11.21 13.10
N GLY A 96 -4.89 10.56 13.31
CA GLY A 96 -5.98 10.52 12.34
C GLY A 96 -5.81 9.51 11.21
N GLY A 97 -4.61 8.92 11.03
CA GLY A 97 -4.32 7.91 10.01
C GLY A 97 -4.37 8.43 8.57
N LEU A 98 -5.23 9.39 8.27
CA LEU A 98 -5.40 10.10 6.98
C LEU A 98 -5.47 9.12 5.79
N LEU A 99 -6.49 8.27 5.79
CA LEU A 99 -6.70 7.28 4.72
C LEU A 99 -6.86 7.95 3.36
N SER A 100 -6.18 7.38 2.37
CA SER A 100 -6.38 7.67 0.95
C SER A 100 -6.73 6.39 0.21
N THR A 101 -7.59 6.50 -0.82
CA THR A 101 -7.99 5.37 -1.66
C THR A 101 -8.35 5.87 -3.05
N GLY A 102 -8.17 5.02 -4.04
CA GLY A 102 -8.46 5.30 -5.43
C GLY A 102 -8.09 4.11 -6.30
N ASP A 103 -7.95 4.36 -7.60
CA ASP A 103 -7.49 3.34 -8.53
C ASP A 103 -8.37 2.08 -8.45
N PHE A 104 -9.67 2.25 -8.77
CA PHE A 104 -10.61 1.14 -8.65
C PHE A 104 -10.49 0.19 -9.83
N HIS A 105 -10.37 -1.08 -9.51
CA HIS A 105 -10.34 -2.18 -10.46
C HIS A 105 -11.67 -2.94 -10.45
N PHE A 106 -12.21 -3.24 -11.61
CA PHE A 106 -13.34 -4.16 -11.77
C PHE A 106 -12.92 -5.60 -11.49
N ALA A 107 -11.77 -5.98 -12.03
CA ALA A 107 -11.10 -7.25 -11.80
C ALA A 107 -9.62 -7.12 -12.16
N GLU A 108 -8.81 -7.95 -11.53
CA GLU A 108 -7.36 -7.98 -11.68
C GLU A 108 -6.84 -9.41 -11.66
N GLY A 109 -5.78 -9.67 -12.38
CA GLY A 109 -4.95 -10.87 -12.21
C GLY A 109 -4.02 -10.76 -11.00
N ASP A 110 -3.52 -11.88 -10.48
CA ASP A 110 -2.57 -11.85 -9.36
C ASP A 110 -1.32 -11.03 -9.71
N GLY A 111 -1.05 -10.01 -8.89
CA GLY A 111 0.15 -9.19 -8.97
C GLY A 111 0.15 -8.14 -10.07
N GLU A 112 -0.97 -7.96 -10.77
CA GLU A 112 -1.13 -6.93 -11.82
C GLU A 112 0.11 -6.83 -12.75
N ILE A 113 0.61 -7.98 -13.18
CA ILE A 113 1.93 -8.11 -13.83
C ILE A 113 2.08 -7.35 -15.16
N THR A 114 0.99 -6.87 -15.71
CA THR A 114 0.96 -6.07 -16.94
C THR A 114 0.82 -4.57 -16.67
N TRP A 115 0.85 -4.15 -15.42
CA TRP A 115 0.67 -2.75 -14.97
C TRP A 115 -0.72 -2.18 -15.28
N ASN A 116 -1.70 -3.03 -15.53
CA ASN A 116 -3.08 -2.64 -15.76
C ASN A 116 -4.02 -3.77 -15.32
N ALA A 117 -5.03 -3.37 -14.58
CA ALA A 117 -6.21 -4.17 -14.29
C ALA A 117 -7.33 -3.89 -15.33
N ILE A 118 -8.55 -4.28 -15.04
CA ILE A 118 -9.73 -3.73 -15.70
C ILE A 118 -10.13 -2.49 -14.90
N GLU A 119 -9.64 -1.35 -15.32
CA GLU A 119 -9.80 -0.06 -14.66
C GLU A 119 -11.26 0.41 -14.68
N MET A 120 -11.70 1.04 -13.60
CA MET A 120 -13.07 1.55 -13.52
C MET A 120 -13.18 2.78 -12.62
N ASP A 121 -14.16 3.61 -12.90
CA ASP A 121 -14.67 4.56 -11.93
C ASP A 121 -15.51 3.82 -10.86
N GLY A 122 -15.47 4.31 -9.62
CA GLY A 122 -16.20 3.67 -8.56
C GLY A 122 -16.47 4.54 -7.34
N VAL A 123 -17.38 4.06 -6.49
CA VAL A 123 -17.67 4.63 -5.17
C VAL A 123 -17.41 3.56 -4.14
N GLY A 124 -16.43 3.83 -3.25
CA GLY A 124 -16.06 2.93 -2.15
C GLY A 124 -16.89 3.19 -0.89
N TRP A 125 -17.37 2.15 -0.25
CA TRP A 125 -18.01 2.20 1.07
C TRP A 125 -17.08 1.53 2.08
N TYR A 126 -16.59 2.31 3.05
CA TYR A 126 -15.62 1.87 4.04
C TYR A 126 -16.19 1.98 5.45
N ARG A 127 -15.91 0.97 6.26
CA ARG A 127 -16.13 1.01 7.71
C ARG A 127 -14.77 1.07 8.40
N PHE A 128 -14.61 2.00 9.33
CA PHE A 128 -13.38 2.23 10.06
C PHE A 128 -13.52 1.77 11.51
N ASP A 129 -12.50 1.07 11.99
CA ASP A 129 -12.32 0.73 13.38
C ASP A 129 -10.87 1.03 13.78
N VAL A 130 -10.63 1.52 15.01
CA VAL A 130 -9.29 1.82 15.51
C VAL A 130 -8.93 0.86 16.62
N ILE A 131 -7.80 0.17 16.46
CA ILE A 131 -7.22 -0.71 17.49
C ILE A 131 -6.09 0.05 18.16
N LYS A 132 -6.38 0.73 19.26
CA LYS A 132 -5.38 1.51 20.01
C LYS A 132 -4.24 0.60 20.49
N GLY A 133 -3.00 1.02 20.24
CA GLY A 133 -1.81 0.25 20.57
C GLY A 133 -1.62 -1.01 19.73
N GLY A 134 -2.42 -1.19 18.65
CA GLY A 134 -2.42 -2.40 17.82
C GLY A 134 -1.07 -2.72 17.20
N MET A 135 -0.33 -1.71 16.73
CA MET A 135 1.01 -1.91 16.15
C MET A 135 1.95 -2.60 17.14
N ALA A 136 2.07 -2.07 18.35
CA ALA A 136 2.93 -2.65 19.38
C ALA A 136 2.41 -4.00 19.88
N LYS A 137 1.09 -4.10 20.07
CA LYS A 137 0.46 -5.33 20.61
C LYS A 137 0.60 -6.50 19.65
N TYR A 138 0.44 -6.29 18.35
CA TYR A 138 0.40 -7.36 17.35
C TYR A 138 1.62 -7.38 16.43
N GLY A 139 2.58 -6.49 16.60
CA GLY A 139 3.78 -6.39 15.76
C GLY A 139 3.49 -6.00 14.31
N VAL A 140 2.39 -5.28 14.04
CA VAL A 140 1.98 -4.90 12.68
C VAL A 140 2.87 -3.79 12.15
N ARG A 141 3.61 -4.07 11.07
CA ARG A 141 4.53 -3.12 10.41
C ARG A 141 4.16 -2.82 8.97
N THR A 142 3.45 -3.73 8.34
CA THR A 142 2.96 -3.62 6.96
C THR A 142 1.48 -4.00 6.93
N PRO A 143 0.74 -3.67 5.88
CA PRO A 143 -0.66 -4.05 5.77
C PRO A 143 -0.88 -5.55 5.92
N MET A 144 -1.92 -5.91 6.64
CA MET A 144 -2.42 -7.28 6.72
C MET A 144 -3.87 -7.27 6.24
N LEU A 145 -4.31 -8.36 5.62
CA LEU A 145 -5.67 -8.44 5.14
C LEU A 145 -6.34 -9.78 5.48
N LYS A 146 -7.64 -9.72 5.63
CA LYS A 146 -8.53 -10.88 5.60
C LYS A 146 -9.42 -10.76 4.37
N PRO A 147 -9.45 -11.79 3.53
CA PRO A 147 -10.30 -11.78 2.35
C PRO A 147 -11.78 -11.75 2.76
N SER A 148 -12.60 -11.43 1.80
CA SER A 148 -14.04 -11.39 1.98
C SER A 148 -14.59 -12.78 2.36
N PRO A 149 -15.42 -12.89 3.41
CA PRO A 149 -16.09 -14.15 3.73
C PRO A 149 -17.26 -14.45 2.79
N ILE A 150 -17.67 -13.47 2.00
CA ILE A 150 -18.82 -13.58 1.08
C ILE A 150 -18.40 -13.71 -0.39
N ASP A 151 -17.11 -13.57 -0.68
CA ASP A 151 -16.61 -13.75 -2.02
C ASP A 151 -16.39 -15.25 -2.29
N PRO A 152 -17.09 -15.83 -3.29
CA PRO A 152 -17.04 -17.27 -3.56
C PRO A 152 -15.65 -17.75 -4.00
N ASN A 153 -14.78 -16.84 -4.48
CA ASN A 153 -13.45 -17.19 -4.94
C ASN A 153 -12.44 -17.31 -3.80
N PHE A 154 -12.76 -16.82 -2.59
CA PHE A 154 -11.88 -16.81 -1.44
C PHE A 154 -12.46 -17.57 -0.23
N GLY A 155 -13.18 -18.63 -0.47
CA GLY A 155 -13.99 -19.37 0.51
C GLY A 155 -13.25 -19.98 1.73
N THR A 156 -11.93 -19.80 1.85
CA THR A 156 -11.14 -20.24 3.01
C THR A 156 -10.83 -19.06 3.94
N ARG A 157 -10.93 -19.34 5.25
CA ARG A 157 -10.55 -18.34 6.26
C ARG A 157 -9.04 -18.31 6.41
N TYR A 158 -8.41 -17.22 6.00
CA TYR A 158 -6.98 -17.00 6.20
C TYR A 158 -6.72 -15.53 6.55
N ILE A 159 -5.55 -15.24 7.02
CA ILE A 159 -5.01 -13.88 7.16
C ILE A 159 -3.77 -13.78 6.27
N THR A 160 -3.64 -12.70 5.55
CA THR A 160 -2.51 -12.44 4.67
C THR A 160 -1.61 -11.38 5.27
N PHE A 161 -0.32 -11.64 5.21
CA PHE A 161 0.73 -10.69 5.58
C PHE A 161 1.40 -10.19 4.30
N THR A 162 1.58 -8.90 4.20
CA THR A 162 2.28 -8.32 3.05
C THR A 162 3.77 -8.23 3.35
N GLY A 163 4.59 -8.48 2.34
CA GLY A 163 6.02 -8.24 2.36
C GLY A 163 6.41 -7.26 1.27
N LEU A 164 7.36 -6.41 1.58
CA LEU A 164 7.94 -5.43 0.68
C LEU A 164 9.32 -5.90 0.24
N SER A 165 9.77 -5.49 -0.94
CA SER A 165 11.17 -5.68 -1.36
C SER A 165 12.10 -4.67 -0.69
N ALA A 166 11.90 -4.45 0.62
CA ALA A 166 12.65 -3.52 1.45
C ALA A 166 12.85 -4.10 2.85
N ALA A 167 14.05 -3.92 3.40
CA ALA A 167 14.38 -4.32 4.77
C ALA A 167 15.34 -3.29 5.39
N GLY A 168 14.96 -2.70 6.53
CA GLY A 168 15.73 -1.64 7.18
C GLY A 168 15.99 -0.45 6.26
N SER A 169 17.25 -0.22 5.93
CA SER A 169 17.69 0.86 5.03
C SER A 169 17.88 0.42 3.57
N GLU A 170 17.63 -0.83 3.24
CA GLU A 170 17.81 -1.38 1.91
C GLU A 170 16.48 -1.59 1.21
N GLN A 171 16.42 -1.27 -0.08
CA GLN A 171 15.34 -1.63 -0.98
C GLN A 171 15.92 -2.21 -2.27
N LYS A 172 15.33 -3.29 -2.76
CA LYS A 172 15.73 -3.94 -4.01
C LYS A 172 14.60 -3.89 -5.01
N TYR A 173 14.95 -3.62 -6.25
CA TYR A 173 13.98 -3.61 -7.33
C TYR A 173 13.49 -5.04 -7.62
N LEU A 174 12.17 -5.26 -7.53
CA LEU A 174 11.49 -6.52 -7.84
C LEU A 174 12.09 -7.77 -7.14
N ASP A 175 12.67 -7.64 -5.97
CA ASP A 175 13.21 -8.79 -5.22
C ASP A 175 12.08 -9.52 -4.47
N ALA A 176 11.48 -10.49 -5.16
CA ALA A 176 10.42 -11.34 -4.59
C ALA A 176 10.91 -12.17 -3.39
N THR A 177 12.20 -12.53 -3.33
CA THR A 177 12.76 -13.27 -2.20
C THR A 177 12.79 -12.40 -0.95
N MET A 178 13.27 -11.15 -1.06
CA MET A 178 13.25 -10.21 0.06
C MET A 178 11.82 -9.97 0.56
N ALA A 179 10.88 -9.76 -0.35
CA ALA A 179 9.47 -9.57 -0.01
C ALA A 179 8.86 -10.80 0.69
N ALA A 180 9.16 -12.01 0.21
CA ALA A 180 8.68 -13.24 0.84
C ALA A 180 9.25 -13.44 2.25
N VAL A 181 10.54 -13.19 2.46
CA VAL A 181 11.18 -13.24 3.78
C VAL A 181 10.50 -12.27 4.73
N GLN A 182 10.30 -11.02 4.32
CA GLN A 182 9.65 -10.01 5.15
C GLN A 182 8.21 -10.40 5.51
N ALA A 183 7.43 -10.96 4.57
CA ALA A 183 6.09 -11.42 4.84
C ALA A 183 6.07 -12.56 5.89
N VAL A 184 7.01 -13.50 5.81
CA VAL A 184 7.15 -14.60 6.78
C VAL A 184 7.57 -14.07 8.15
N GLU A 185 8.53 -13.15 8.22
CA GLU A 185 8.95 -12.52 9.48
C GLU A 185 7.78 -11.77 10.15
N GLN A 186 7.00 -11.04 9.39
CA GLN A 186 5.80 -10.37 9.87
C GLN A 186 4.77 -11.38 10.41
N ALA A 187 4.57 -12.51 9.73
CA ALA A 187 3.68 -13.58 10.19
C ALA A 187 4.17 -14.21 11.51
N ILE A 188 5.47 -14.50 11.62
CA ILE A 188 6.08 -15.06 12.83
C ILE A 188 5.92 -14.08 14.00
N GLU A 189 6.23 -12.81 13.79
CA GLU A 189 6.08 -11.79 14.84
C GLU A 189 4.63 -11.69 15.31
N TYR A 190 3.68 -11.64 14.39
CA TYR A 190 2.26 -11.59 14.72
C TYR A 190 1.81 -12.83 15.51
N LEU A 191 2.14 -14.03 15.05
CA LEU A 191 1.75 -15.27 15.72
C LEU A 191 2.43 -15.45 17.09
N GLY A 192 3.62 -14.93 17.26
CA GLY A 192 4.33 -14.93 18.54
C GLY A 192 3.73 -14.03 19.63
N LYS A 193 2.69 -13.24 19.30
CA LYS A 193 1.95 -12.41 20.26
C LYS A 193 0.76 -13.12 20.92
N PHE A 194 0.46 -14.35 20.53
CA PHE A 194 -0.62 -15.20 21.06
C PHE A 194 -0.07 -16.44 21.72
#